data_1dd4678e1abc60942250a73abb2e78de
#
_entry.id   1dd4678e1abc60942250a73abb2e78de
#
_cell.length_a   1.000
_cell.length_b   1.000
_cell.length_c   1.000
_cell.angle_alpha   90.00
_cell.angle_beta   90.00
_cell.angle_gamma   90.00
#
_symmetry.space_group_name_H-M   'P 1'
#
loop_
_entity.id
_entity.type
_entity.pdbx_description
1 polymer ?
#
loop_
_entity_poly.entity_id
_entity_poly.type
_entity_poly.pdbx_seq_one_letter_code
_entity_poly.pdbx_strand_id
1 'polypeptide(L)'
;MLPDREEAESLLKEAESCNPGPWGNHSRTAAHCAEKIALYSGLDPEKAYILGLLHDIGRKFGKWHLRHVSDGYKYMMSLGYDEAAKICLTHSFHRKTTDDYVGNFDASADDLELIRSKLSEAEFDDYDRLIQLCDAISGSEGVMDIIDRMNDVKARYGYYDPDKWNDNLALKAYFEEKMGRDLYDAVEKDSYRLV
;
A
#
# COMPACT_ATOMS: atom_id res chain seq x y z
N MET A 1 11.03 10.90 -8.48
CA MET A 1 10.08 11.35 -9.54
C MET A 1 8.85 10.46 -9.52
N LEU A 2 7.66 11.01 -9.88
CA LEU A 2 6.40 10.26 -10.01
C LEU A 2 5.81 10.46 -11.41
N PRO A 3 5.00 9.52 -11.92
CA PRO A 3 4.14 9.79 -13.08
C PRO A 3 3.07 10.83 -12.71
N ASP A 4 2.42 11.41 -13.69
CA ASP A 4 1.16 12.11 -13.43
C ASP A 4 0.00 11.11 -13.20
N ARG A 5 -1.18 11.61 -12.82
CA ARG A 5 -2.35 10.75 -12.52
C ARG A 5 -2.80 9.93 -13.73
N GLU A 6 -2.83 10.53 -14.92
CA GLU A 6 -3.28 9.86 -16.15
C GLU A 6 -2.35 8.70 -16.50
N GLU A 7 -1.05 8.92 -16.38
CA GLU A 7 -0.05 7.87 -16.59
C GLU A 7 -0.12 6.78 -15.52
N ALA A 8 -0.30 7.13 -14.23
CA ALA A 8 -0.46 6.17 -13.14
C ALA A 8 -1.69 5.26 -13.36
N GLU A 9 -2.83 5.84 -13.77
CA GLU A 9 -4.04 5.09 -14.12
C GLU A 9 -3.82 4.17 -15.33
N SER A 10 -3.07 4.63 -16.33
CA SER A 10 -2.71 3.84 -17.51
C SER A 10 -1.82 2.65 -17.12
N LEU A 11 -0.83 2.86 -16.25
CA LEU A 11 0.05 1.82 -15.71
C LEU A 11 -0.74 0.75 -14.94
N LEU A 12 -1.66 1.16 -14.07
CA LEU A 12 -2.52 0.22 -13.34
C LEU A 12 -3.40 -0.59 -14.30
N LYS A 13 -4.05 0.06 -15.25
CA LYS A 13 -4.91 -0.61 -16.25
C LYS A 13 -4.15 -1.62 -17.09
N GLU A 14 -2.94 -1.27 -17.53
CA GLU A 14 -2.06 -2.22 -18.23
C GLU A 14 -1.70 -3.40 -17.33
N ALA A 15 -1.33 -3.14 -16.08
CA ALA A 15 -0.95 -4.17 -15.14
C ALA A 15 -2.11 -5.14 -14.84
N GLU A 16 -3.34 -4.65 -14.69
CA GLU A 16 -4.54 -5.48 -14.56
C GLU A 16 -4.78 -6.36 -15.79
N SER A 17 -4.49 -5.87 -16.99
CA SER A 17 -4.61 -6.67 -18.20
C SER A 17 -3.58 -7.82 -18.26
N CYS A 18 -2.40 -7.63 -17.67
CA CYS A 18 -1.37 -8.67 -17.56
C CYS A 18 -1.71 -9.74 -16.53
N ASN A 19 -2.28 -9.36 -15.40
CA ASN A 19 -2.67 -10.26 -14.31
C ASN A 19 -4.02 -9.83 -13.69
N PRO A 20 -5.16 -10.22 -14.30
CA PRO A 20 -6.48 -9.85 -13.81
C PRO A 20 -6.74 -10.36 -12.40
N GLY A 21 -7.38 -9.53 -11.56
CA GLY A 21 -7.73 -9.90 -10.20
C GLY A 21 -8.31 -8.73 -9.39
N PRO A 22 -8.73 -8.99 -8.14
CA PRO A 22 -9.35 -7.96 -7.30
C PRO A 22 -8.36 -6.91 -6.76
N TRP A 23 -7.06 -7.11 -7.00
CA TRP A 23 -6.00 -6.26 -6.48
C TRP A 23 -6.01 -4.84 -7.10
N GLY A 24 -6.42 -4.69 -8.36
CA GLY A 24 -6.55 -3.37 -8.98
C GLY A 24 -7.62 -2.52 -8.28
N ASN A 25 -8.75 -3.11 -7.93
CA ASN A 25 -9.78 -2.44 -7.14
C ASN A 25 -9.29 -2.09 -5.72
N HIS A 26 -8.53 -2.98 -5.09
CA HIS A 26 -7.85 -2.68 -3.82
C HIS A 26 -6.92 -1.47 -3.96
N SER A 27 -6.12 -1.40 -5.03
CA SER A 27 -5.23 -0.26 -5.29
C SER A 27 -6.01 1.06 -5.49
N ARG A 28 -7.15 1.03 -6.19
CA ARG A 28 -8.03 2.21 -6.33
C ARG A 28 -8.62 2.65 -4.99
N THR A 29 -9.03 1.70 -4.15
CA THR A 29 -9.50 2.01 -2.81
C THR A 29 -8.39 2.63 -1.97
N ALA A 30 -7.17 2.10 -2.03
CA ALA A 30 -6.01 2.67 -1.33
C ALA A 30 -5.67 4.09 -1.83
N ALA A 31 -5.75 4.32 -3.14
CA ALA A 31 -5.55 5.64 -3.75
C ALA A 31 -6.58 6.66 -3.25
N HIS A 32 -7.87 6.29 -3.23
CA HIS A 32 -8.94 7.12 -2.67
C HIS A 32 -8.68 7.48 -1.20
N CYS A 33 -8.39 6.48 -0.37
CA CYS A 33 -8.08 6.70 1.04
C CYS A 33 -6.88 7.63 1.22
N ALA A 34 -5.81 7.41 0.45
CA ALA A 34 -4.60 8.21 0.53
C ALA A 34 -4.84 9.67 0.15
N GLU A 35 -5.57 9.92 -0.95
CA GLU A 35 -5.95 11.28 -1.38
C GLU A 35 -6.76 12.00 -0.30
N LYS A 36 -7.78 11.33 0.27
CA LYS A 36 -8.64 11.93 1.29
C LYS A 36 -7.90 12.23 2.59
N ILE A 37 -7.09 11.29 3.09
CA ILE A 37 -6.31 11.51 4.30
C ILE A 37 -5.28 12.62 4.07
N ALA A 38 -4.60 12.63 2.93
CA ALA A 38 -3.62 13.66 2.58
C ALA A 38 -4.22 15.06 2.59
N LEU A 39 -5.44 15.22 2.03
CA LEU A 39 -6.17 16.51 1.99
C LEU A 39 -6.36 17.12 3.38
N TYR A 40 -6.62 16.28 4.41
CA TYR A 40 -6.87 16.76 5.77
C TYR A 40 -5.61 16.74 6.65
N SER A 41 -4.56 16.06 6.26
CA SER A 41 -3.31 15.96 7.04
C SER A 41 -2.18 16.87 6.57
N GLY A 42 -2.45 17.75 5.56
CA GLY A 42 -1.46 18.70 5.05
C GLY A 42 -0.40 18.07 4.13
N LEU A 43 -0.67 16.88 3.61
CA LEU A 43 0.13 16.25 2.55
C LEU A 43 -0.43 16.61 1.16
N ASP A 44 0.34 16.36 0.12
CA ASP A 44 -0.13 16.54 -1.26
C ASP A 44 -1.09 15.42 -1.65
N PRO A 45 -2.40 15.70 -1.90
CA PRO A 45 -3.38 14.69 -2.21
C PRO A 45 -3.14 13.99 -3.54
N GLU A 46 -2.63 14.71 -4.55
CA GLU A 46 -2.33 14.14 -5.86
C GLU A 46 -1.18 13.13 -5.78
N LYS A 47 -0.12 13.50 -5.08
CA LYS A 47 1.00 12.61 -4.80
C LYS A 47 0.53 11.38 -4.02
N ALA A 48 -0.28 11.56 -2.99
CA ALA A 48 -0.80 10.47 -2.16
C ALA A 48 -1.67 9.51 -2.98
N TYR A 49 -2.53 10.02 -3.85
CA TYR A 49 -3.33 9.23 -4.78
C TYR A 49 -2.47 8.33 -5.65
N ILE A 50 -1.47 8.90 -6.33
CA ILE A 50 -0.57 8.18 -7.24
C ILE A 50 0.19 7.07 -6.50
N LEU A 51 0.71 7.38 -5.32
CA LEU A 51 1.43 6.40 -4.48
C LEU A 51 0.52 5.26 -4.03
N GLY A 52 -0.72 5.58 -3.59
CA GLY A 52 -1.72 4.58 -3.23
C GLY A 52 -2.14 3.71 -4.40
N LEU A 53 -2.26 4.30 -5.61
CA LEU A 53 -2.63 3.56 -6.82
C LEU A 53 -1.55 2.57 -7.26
N LEU A 54 -0.28 2.90 -7.08
CA LEU A 54 0.85 2.13 -7.60
C LEU A 54 1.52 1.23 -6.55
N HIS A 55 1.11 1.25 -5.27
CA HIS A 55 1.80 0.50 -4.20
C HIS A 55 1.91 -1.00 -4.50
N ASP A 56 0.89 -1.58 -5.10
CA ASP A 56 0.76 -3.01 -5.41
C ASP A 56 1.04 -3.35 -6.90
N ILE A 57 1.62 -2.42 -7.68
CA ILE A 57 1.80 -2.56 -9.14
C ILE A 57 2.63 -3.79 -9.54
N GLY A 58 3.47 -4.31 -8.65
CA GLY A 58 4.24 -5.53 -8.87
C GLY A 58 3.38 -6.78 -9.06
N ARG A 59 2.09 -6.75 -8.69
CA ARG A 59 1.12 -7.81 -8.99
C ARG A 59 0.85 -7.98 -10.49
N LYS A 60 1.28 -7.03 -11.32
CA LYS A 60 1.34 -7.19 -12.78
C LYS A 60 2.02 -8.49 -13.19
N PHE A 61 3.03 -8.94 -12.45
CA PHE A 61 3.88 -10.08 -12.80
C PHE A 61 3.40 -11.42 -12.26
N GLY A 62 2.26 -11.47 -11.55
CA GLY A 62 1.65 -12.71 -11.09
C GLY A 62 0.99 -12.60 -9.70
N LYS A 63 0.41 -13.73 -9.28
CA LYS A 63 -0.28 -13.87 -7.99
C LYS A 63 0.71 -14.20 -6.86
N TRP A 64 1.76 -13.37 -6.74
CA TRP A 64 2.80 -13.53 -5.75
C TRP A 64 2.44 -12.82 -4.44
N HIS A 65 2.97 -13.34 -3.31
CA HIS A 65 2.87 -12.70 -2.01
C HIS A 65 4.04 -11.73 -1.82
N LEU A 66 5.14 -12.13 -1.17
CA LEU A 66 6.27 -11.23 -0.94
C LEU A 66 6.93 -10.73 -2.24
N ARG A 67 6.98 -11.55 -3.28
CA ARG A 67 7.64 -11.22 -4.54
C ARG A 67 7.07 -9.97 -5.23
N HIS A 68 5.76 -9.65 -5.05
CA HIS A 68 5.21 -8.44 -5.67
C HIS A 68 5.92 -7.16 -5.21
N VAL A 69 6.49 -7.15 -4.00
CA VAL A 69 7.25 -6.03 -3.44
C VAL A 69 8.50 -5.74 -4.28
N SER A 70 9.33 -6.76 -4.53
CA SER A 70 10.54 -6.61 -5.36
C SER A 70 10.21 -6.36 -6.82
N ASP A 71 9.18 -7.02 -7.36
CA ASP A 71 8.74 -6.83 -8.75
C ASP A 71 8.25 -5.38 -8.97
N GLY A 72 7.45 -4.83 -8.05
CA GLY A 72 6.98 -3.45 -8.07
C GLY A 72 8.13 -2.44 -7.98
N TYR A 73 9.04 -2.65 -7.02
CA TYR A 73 10.24 -1.82 -6.89
C TYR A 73 11.05 -1.77 -8.19
N LYS A 74 11.40 -2.93 -8.75
CA LYS A 74 12.18 -3.02 -9.99
C LYS A 74 11.45 -2.37 -11.15
N TYR A 75 10.15 -2.59 -11.28
CA TYR A 75 9.35 -2.05 -12.36
C TYR A 75 9.30 -0.52 -12.30
N MET A 76 8.98 0.07 -11.15
CA MET A 76 8.94 1.52 -11.00
C MET A 76 10.33 2.15 -11.19
N MET A 77 11.39 1.53 -10.68
CA MET A 77 12.76 1.98 -10.92
C MET A 77 13.13 1.96 -12.40
N SER A 78 12.69 0.94 -13.16
CA SER A 78 12.96 0.85 -14.60
C SER A 78 12.29 1.96 -15.41
N LEU A 79 11.20 2.53 -14.91
CA LEU A 79 10.49 3.66 -15.49
C LEU A 79 11.01 5.03 -14.98
N GLY A 80 11.91 5.04 -14.00
CA GLY A 80 12.45 6.26 -13.40
C GLY A 80 11.57 6.87 -12.29
N TYR A 81 10.58 6.10 -11.77
CA TYR A 81 9.67 6.53 -10.72
C TYR A 81 10.12 6.05 -9.34
N ASP A 82 11.22 6.60 -8.86
CA ASP A 82 11.90 6.23 -7.62
C ASP A 82 11.02 6.38 -6.37
N GLU A 83 10.14 7.39 -6.31
CA GLU A 83 9.22 7.58 -5.19
C GLU A 83 8.14 6.47 -5.16
N ALA A 84 7.57 6.11 -6.31
CA ALA A 84 6.64 4.98 -6.40
C ALA A 84 7.35 3.65 -6.11
N ALA A 85 8.59 3.47 -6.59
CA ALA A 85 9.41 2.30 -6.27
C ALA A 85 9.62 2.16 -4.75
N LYS A 86 9.94 3.27 -4.06
CA LYS A 86 10.06 3.27 -2.59
C LYS A 86 8.77 2.77 -1.93
N ILE A 87 7.61 3.25 -2.36
CA ILE A 87 6.33 2.81 -1.80
C ILE A 87 6.04 1.34 -2.09
N CYS A 88 6.32 0.84 -3.31
CA CYS A 88 6.21 -0.60 -3.59
C CYS A 88 7.05 -1.43 -2.62
N LEU A 89 8.20 -0.90 -2.19
CA LEU A 89 9.07 -1.57 -1.24
C LEU A 89 8.54 -1.49 0.20
N THR A 90 8.08 -0.30 0.64
CA THR A 90 7.86 0.01 2.07
C THR A 90 6.44 -0.26 2.55
N HIS A 91 5.42 -0.32 1.65
CA HIS A 91 4.02 -0.42 2.05
C HIS A 91 3.70 -1.65 2.92
N SER A 92 4.39 -2.76 2.67
CA SER A 92 4.17 -4.02 3.39
C SER A 92 4.91 -4.13 4.73
N PHE A 93 5.80 -3.17 5.06
CA PHE A 93 6.68 -3.26 6.23
C PHE A 93 6.61 -1.98 7.05
N HIS A 94 6.14 -2.09 8.31
CA HIS A 94 6.10 -0.96 9.24
C HIS A 94 7.48 -0.64 9.82
N ARG A 95 8.37 -1.62 9.77
CA ARG A 95 9.75 -1.58 10.27
C ARG A 95 10.73 -1.88 9.15
N LYS A 96 12.01 -1.58 9.36
CA LYS A 96 13.08 -1.87 8.38
C LYS A 96 13.50 -3.35 8.41
N THR A 97 12.54 -4.26 8.51
CA THR A 97 12.73 -5.71 8.54
C THR A 97 11.64 -6.42 7.73
N THR A 98 11.93 -7.63 7.28
CA THR A 98 10.96 -8.51 6.63
C THR A 98 10.22 -9.43 7.61
N ASP A 99 10.55 -9.37 8.91
CA ASP A 99 10.07 -10.32 9.92
C ASP A 99 8.58 -10.14 10.26
N ASP A 100 8.03 -8.93 10.05
CA ASP A 100 6.62 -8.57 10.26
C ASP A 100 5.74 -8.80 9.01
N TYR A 101 6.30 -9.42 7.95
CA TYR A 101 5.53 -9.70 6.74
C TYR A 101 4.48 -10.78 6.99
N VAL A 102 3.23 -10.49 6.60
CA VAL A 102 2.11 -11.44 6.69
C VAL A 102 1.79 -11.96 5.29
N GLY A 103 2.18 -13.19 5.01
CA GLY A 103 2.01 -13.86 3.71
C GLY A 103 3.10 -14.89 3.45
N ASN A 104 3.09 -15.50 2.27
CA ASN A 104 4.10 -16.47 1.89
C ASN A 104 5.40 -15.78 1.44
N PHE A 105 6.53 -16.32 1.85
CA PHE A 105 7.86 -15.90 1.39
C PHE A 105 8.19 -16.59 0.06
N ASP A 106 7.56 -16.12 -1.02
CA ASP A 106 7.67 -16.68 -2.37
C ASP A 106 8.64 -15.88 -3.28
N ALA A 107 9.41 -14.99 -2.70
CA ALA A 107 10.49 -14.27 -3.38
C ALA A 107 11.74 -15.16 -3.54
N SER A 108 12.52 -14.94 -4.60
CA SER A 108 13.83 -15.59 -4.75
C SER A 108 14.81 -15.11 -3.66
N ALA A 109 15.92 -15.81 -3.47
CA ALA A 109 16.97 -15.37 -2.54
C ALA A 109 17.51 -13.99 -2.89
N ASP A 110 17.71 -13.70 -4.19
CA ASP A 110 18.19 -12.42 -4.69
C ASP A 110 17.15 -11.30 -4.45
N ASP A 111 15.85 -11.60 -4.65
CA ASP A 111 14.76 -10.65 -4.38
C ASP A 111 14.64 -10.35 -2.89
N LEU A 112 14.77 -11.36 -2.04
CA LEU A 112 14.72 -11.18 -0.60
C LEU A 112 15.91 -10.34 -0.10
N GLU A 113 17.10 -10.57 -0.63
CA GLU A 113 18.29 -9.75 -0.33
C GLU A 113 18.10 -8.30 -0.79
N LEU A 114 17.56 -8.09 -2.00
CA LEU A 114 17.23 -6.77 -2.51
C LEU A 114 16.24 -6.05 -1.57
N ILE A 115 15.14 -6.72 -1.17
CA ILE A 115 14.16 -6.15 -0.24
C ILE A 115 14.84 -5.74 1.06
N ARG A 116 15.60 -6.63 1.69
CA ARG A 116 16.28 -6.37 2.97
C ARG A 116 17.27 -5.21 2.88
N SER A 117 18.13 -5.22 1.85
CA SER A 117 19.09 -4.15 1.62
C SER A 117 18.39 -2.80 1.47
N LYS A 118 17.38 -2.72 0.59
CA LYS A 118 16.68 -1.46 0.32
C LYS A 118 15.83 -0.99 1.49
N LEU A 119 15.19 -1.88 2.26
CA LEU A 119 14.51 -1.52 3.49
C LEU A 119 15.44 -0.93 4.54
N SER A 120 16.64 -1.50 4.69
CA SER A 120 17.64 -0.99 5.66
C SER A 120 18.08 0.44 5.33
N GLU A 121 18.17 0.79 4.05
CA GLU A 121 18.55 2.11 3.52
C GLU A 121 17.38 3.11 3.52
N ALA A 122 16.12 2.62 3.47
CA ALA A 122 14.95 3.47 3.30
C ALA A 122 14.74 4.41 4.50
N GLU A 123 14.46 5.66 4.21
CA GLU A 123 13.96 6.61 5.22
C GLU A 123 12.43 6.74 5.06
N PHE A 124 11.70 6.28 6.08
CA PHE A 124 10.25 6.34 6.09
C PHE A 124 9.78 7.76 6.41
N ASP A 125 8.92 8.27 5.56
CA ASP A 125 8.24 9.55 5.74
C ASP A 125 6.73 9.37 5.95
N ASP A 126 5.98 10.46 5.95
CA ASP A 126 4.54 10.41 6.14
C ASP A 126 3.80 9.76 4.97
N TYR A 127 4.38 9.73 3.76
CA TYR A 127 3.76 9.00 2.63
C TYR A 127 3.90 7.49 2.79
N ASP A 128 5.04 6.98 3.28
CA ASP A 128 5.19 5.55 3.59
C ASP A 128 4.13 5.12 4.61
N ARG A 129 4.01 5.88 5.72
CA ARG A 129 3.03 5.62 6.79
C ARG A 129 1.59 5.72 6.30
N LEU A 130 1.31 6.71 5.46
CA LEU A 130 -0.01 6.91 4.85
C LEU A 130 -0.41 5.70 4.01
N ILE A 131 0.48 5.24 3.12
CA ILE A 131 0.15 4.11 2.25
C ILE A 131 0.07 2.79 3.03
N GLN A 132 0.87 2.59 4.07
CA GLN A 132 0.71 1.45 5.00
C GLN A 132 -0.67 1.45 5.66
N LEU A 133 -1.16 2.61 6.13
CA LEU A 133 -2.50 2.73 6.69
C LEU A 133 -3.57 2.46 5.62
N CYS A 134 -3.42 3.05 4.43
CA CYS A 134 -4.40 2.88 3.34
C CYS A 134 -4.50 1.43 2.88
N ASP A 135 -3.38 0.70 2.77
CA ASP A 135 -3.39 -0.74 2.51
C ASP A 135 -4.16 -1.52 3.58
N ALA A 136 -3.96 -1.15 4.87
CA ALA A 136 -4.59 -1.81 6.00
C ALA A 136 -6.12 -1.56 6.14
N ILE A 137 -6.68 -0.59 5.40
CA ILE A 137 -8.12 -0.28 5.40
C ILE A 137 -8.79 -0.49 4.05
N SER A 138 -8.04 -0.92 3.03
CA SER A 138 -8.56 -1.08 1.67
C SER A 138 -8.95 -2.51 1.37
N GLY A 139 -10.16 -2.71 0.89
CA GLY A 139 -10.64 -3.94 0.28
C GLY A 139 -10.80 -3.79 -1.23
N SER A 140 -11.09 -4.89 -1.92
CA SER A 140 -11.43 -4.87 -3.36
C SER A 140 -12.85 -4.36 -3.65
N GLU A 141 -13.67 -4.21 -2.63
CA GLU A 141 -15.05 -3.74 -2.75
C GLU A 141 -15.25 -2.35 -2.10
N GLY A 142 -14.19 -1.76 -1.56
CA GLY A 142 -14.21 -0.46 -0.91
C GLY A 142 -13.47 -0.44 0.42
N VAL A 143 -13.70 0.63 1.20
CA VAL A 143 -13.05 0.86 2.49
C VAL A 143 -13.58 -0.12 3.54
N MET A 144 -12.68 -0.76 4.28
CA MET A 144 -12.98 -1.69 5.38
C MET A 144 -12.63 -1.07 6.73
N ASP A 145 -13.27 -1.56 7.78
CA ASP A 145 -12.76 -1.33 9.13
C ASP A 145 -11.39 -1.99 9.29
N ILE A 146 -10.46 -1.32 9.97
CA ILE A 146 -9.06 -1.79 10.09
C ILE A 146 -8.98 -3.12 10.85
N ILE A 147 -9.82 -3.31 11.89
CA ILE A 147 -9.87 -4.57 12.65
C ILE A 147 -10.43 -5.68 11.78
N ASP A 148 -11.50 -5.42 11.04
CA ASP A 148 -12.12 -6.39 10.14
C ASP A 148 -11.13 -6.79 9.02
N ARG A 149 -10.40 -5.83 8.47
CA ARG A 149 -9.40 -6.09 7.44
C ARG A 149 -8.22 -6.93 7.97
N MET A 150 -7.70 -6.60 9.16
CA MET A 150 -6.64 -7.39 9.79
C MET A 150 -7.10 -8.81 10.14
N ASN A 151 -8.35 -8.97 10.61
CA ASN A 151 -8.95 -10.28 10.85
C ASN A 151 -9.12 -11.10 9.58
N ASP A 152 -9.54 -10.48 8.46
CA ASP A 152 -9.62 -11.14 7.16
C ASP A 152 -8.24 -11.65 6.69
N VAL A 153 -7.20 -10.82 6.82
CA VAL A 153 -5.82 -11.23 6.51
C VAL A 153 -5.36 -12.37 7.41
N LYS A 154 -5.62 -12.26 8.73
CA LYS A 154 -5.31 -13.31 9.70
C LYS A 154 -6.01 -14.64 9.36
N ALA A 155 -7.26 -14.58 8.93
CA ALA A 155 -8.02 -15.78 8.55
C ALA A 155 -7.43 -16.45 7.30
N ARG A 156 -6.91 -15.68 6.34
CA ARG A 156 -6.29 -16.20 5.11
C ARG A 156 -4.93 -16.87 5.34
N TYR A 157 -4.12 -16.33 6.27
CA TYR A 157 -2.75 -16.80 6.50
C TYR A 157 -2.57 -17.56 7.81
N GLY A 158 -3.62 -17.65 8.66
CA GLY A 158 -3.56 -18.33 9.95
C GLY A 158 -2.82 -17.56 11.06
N TYR A 159 -2.21 -16.42 10.73
CA TYR A 159 -1.42 -15.60 11.63
C TYR A 159 -1.48 -14.12 11.23
N TYR A 160 -1.34 -13.24 12.20
CA TYR A 160 -1.04 -11.83 11.99
C TYR A 160 -0.05 -11.38 13.07
N ASP A 161 1.02 -10.73 12.69
CA ASP A 161 2.06 -10.28 13.62
C ASP A 161 1.46 -9.29 14.64
N PRO A 162 1.62 -9.52 15.97
CA PRO A 162 1.04 -8.66 17.00
C PRO A 162 1.60 -7.24 16.99
N ASP A 163 2.88 -7.09 16.65
CA ASP A 163 3.51 -5.77 16.59
C ASP A 163 2.99 -5.00 15.38
N LYS A 164 2.88 -5.66 14.22
CA LYS A 164 2.26 -5.08 13.02
C LYS A 164 0.79 -4.69 13.26
N TRP A 165 0.06 -5.50 14.03
CA TRP A 165 -1.30 -5.17 14.44
C TRP A 165 -1.34 -3.85 15.21
N ASN A 166 -0.47 -3.71 16.21
CA ASN A 166 -0.37 -2.50 17.03
C ASN A 166 0.13 -1.30 16.22
N ASP A 167 1.08 -1.51 15.31
CA ASP A 167 1.60 -0.47 14.42
C ASP A 167 0.48 0.08 13.51
N ASN A 168 -0.38 -0.77 12.96
CA ASN A 168 -1.55 -0.33 12.19
C ASN A 168 -2.51 0.55 13.01
N LEU A 169 -2.80 0.17 14.25
CA LEU A 169 -3.66 0.96 15.14
C LEU A 169 -2.98 2.30 15.51
N ALA A 170 -1.68 2.29 15.71
CA ALA A 170 -0.91 3.51 15.96
C ALA A 170 -0.91 4.45 14.75
N LEU A 171 -0.80 3.93 13.52
CA LEU A 171 -0.91 4.72 12.30
C LEU A 171 -2.30 5.34 12.15
N LYS A 172 -3.37 4.58 12.45
CA LYS A 172 -4.73 5.13 12.47
C LYS A 172 -4.81 6.32 13.42
N ALA A 173 -4.40 6.14 14.67
CA ALA A 173 -4.43 7.21 15.68
C ALA A 173 -3.58 8.43 15.27
N TYR A 174 -2.39 8.19 14.70
CA TYR A 174 -1.49 9.26 14.22
C TYR A 174 -2.16 10.12 13.15
N PHE A 175 -2.80 9.51 12.14
CA PHE A 175 -3.46 10.27 11.10
C PHE A 175 -4.77 10.91 11.56
N GLU A 176 -5.54 10.30 12.47
CA GLU A 176 -6.71 10.92 13.08
C GLU A 176 -6.34 12.18 13.87
N GLU A 177 -5.25 12.13 14.65
CA GLU A 177 -4.72 13.31 15.34
C GLU A 177 -4.30 14.39 14.34
N LYS A 178 -3.56 14.00 13.30
CA LYS A 178 -3.07 14.93 12.27
C LYS A 178 -4.17 15.58 11.47
N MET A 179 -5.25 14.85 11.17
CA MET A 179 -6.43 15.36 10.46
C MET A 179 -7.41 16.13 11.37
N GLY A 180 -7.38 15.88 12.68
CA GLY A 180 -8.37 16.41 13.63
C GLY A 180 -9.77 15.83 13.42
N ARG A 181 -9.90 14.61 12.87
CA ARG A 181 -11.19 13.96 12.57
C ARG A 181 -11.07 12.44 12.50
N ASP A 182 -12.20 11.76 12.58
CA ASP A 182 -12.29 10.30 12.42
C ASP A 182 -11.80 9.86 11.02
N LEU A 183 -11.09 8.72 10.98
CA LEU A 183 -10.53 8.17 9.75
C LEU A 183 -11.62 7.80 8.73
N TYR A 184 -12.68 7.13 9.19
CA TYR A 184 -13.72 6.60 8.29
C TYR A 184 -14.63 7.70 7.75
N ASP A 185 -14.82 8.77 8.52
CA ASP A 185 -15.46 10.00 8.03
C ASP A 185 -14.59 10.68 6.97
N ALA A 186 -13.26 10.74 7.19
CA ALA A 186 -12.34 11.36 6.25
C ALA A 186 -12.32 10.65 4.89
N VAL A 187 -12.29 9.31 4.89
CA VAL A 187 -12.24 8.49 3.67
C VAL A 187 -13.63 8.12 3.10
N GLU A 188 -14.69 8.71 3.65
CA GLU A 188 -16.08 8.52 3.17
C GLU A 188 -16.49 7.04 3.10
N LYS A 189 -16.11 6.23 4.11
CA LYS A 189 -16.24 4.77 4.12
C LYS A 189 -17.62 4.27 3.68
N ASP A 190 -18.70 4.89 4.20
CA ASP A 190 -20.07 4.42 3.96
C ASP A 190 -20.63 4.85 2.60
N SER A 191 -20.04 5.88 1.98
CA SER A 191 -20.50 6.46 0.69
C SER A 191 -19.59 6.15 -0.49
N TYR A 192 -18.31 5.87 -0.26
CA TYR A 192 -17.38 5.52 -1.33
C TYR A 192 -17.80 4.24 -2.05
N ARG A 193 -17.85 4.30 -3.37
CA ARG A 193 -18.10 3.15 -4.25
C ARG A 193 -17.08 3.17 -5.38
N LEU A 194 -16.52 2.01 -5.66
CA LEU A 194 -15.69 1.81 -6.85
C LEU A 194 -16.55 2.02 -8.10
N VAL A 195 -16.06 2.82 -9.03
CA VAL A 195 -16.71 3.14 -10.33
C VAL A 195 -16.15 2.25 -11.42
#